data_1911a3a1b911f0fa4f17c1f16fd4ea85
#
_entry.id   1911a3a1b911f0fa4f17c1f16fd4ea85
#
_cell.length_a   1.000
_cell.length_b   1.000
_cell.length_c   1.000
_cell.angle_alpha   90.00
_cell.angle_beta   90.00
_cell.angle_gamma   90.00
#
_symmetry.space_group_name_H-M   'P 1'
#
loop_
_entity.id
_entity.type
_entity.pdbx_description
1 polymer ?
#
loop_
_entity_poly.entity_id
_entity_poly.type
_entity_poly.pdbx_seq_one_letter_code
_entity_poly.pdbx_strand_id
1 'polypeptide(L)'
;RDSAFGPLLISFIITLVTGSFPFIFVKNSPSLSLNDGYLTIVLSWLLSFIFGMLPYVLWGGEFTLINAWFESVSGYTTTGSTILNDIEALPKSLLFWRSSTHYIGGLGVVVFLLLVMPDASPYRLKLTNMELSSLSKEGYKYKSTKTIAIITMVYVALTVVAFLGLWAAGMTSFDALNHAFSIASTGGFSTRN
;
A
#
# COMPACT_ATOMS: atom_id res chain seq x y z
N ARG A 1 25.17 -2.68 -13.99
CA ARG A 1 24.03 -1.73 -13.91
C ARG A 1 22.75 -2.55 -13.79
N ASP A 2 21.85 -2.14 -12.88
CA ASP A 2 20.56 -2.79 -12.74
C ASP A 2 19.68 -2.49 -13.97
N SER A 3 19.24 -3.53 -14.69
CA SER A 3 18.53 -3.38 -15.96
C SER A 3 17.12 -2.78 -15.79
N ALA A 4 16.53 -2.86 -14.60
CA ALA A 4 15.18 -2.35 -14.34
C ALA A 4 15.16 -0.93 -13.77
N PHE A 5 16.32 -0.30 -13.56
CA PHE A 5 16.37 1.09 -13.06
C PHE A 5 15.68 2.07 -14.02
N GLY A 6 15.91 1.94 -15.34
CA GLY A 6 15.24 2.76 -16.34
C GLY A 6 13.72 2.61 -16.35
N PRO A 7 13.20 1.38 -16.47
CA PRO A 7 11.77 1.09 -16.31
C PRO A 7 11.12 1.68 -15.05
N LEU A 8 11.77 1.54 -13.89
CA LEU A 8 11.29 2.12 -12.64
C LEU A 8 11.25 3.65 -12.67
N LEU A 9 12.29 4.29 -13.20
CA LEU A 9 12.36 5.74 -13.31
C LEU A 9 11.25 6.28 -14.23
N ILE A 10 11.04 5.64 -15.38
CA ILE A 10 9.98 6.02 -16.31
C ILE A 10 8.61 5.83 -15.66
N SER A 11 8.37 4.71 -14.98
CA SER A 11 7.13 4.44 -14.24
C SER A 11 6.89 5.51 -13.16
N PHE A 12 7.93 5.89 -12.43
CA PHE A 12 7.86 6.96 -11.43
C PHE A 12 7.44 8.30 -12.07
N ILE A 13 8.06 8.68 -13.19
CA ILE A 13 7.73 9.93 -13.89
C ILE A 13 6.28 9.91 -14.39
N ILE A 14 5.84 8.82 -15.01
CA ILE A 14 4.45 8.66 -15.48
C ILE A 14 3.47 8.81 -14.30
N THR A 15 3.72 8.11 -13.20
CA THR A 15 2.87 8.15 -12.01
C THR A 15 2.87 9.55 -11.38
N LEU A 16 4.02 10.21 -11.31
CA LEU A 16 4.14 11.56 -10.78
C LEU A 16 3.36 12.57 -11.61
N VAL A 17 3.51 12.56 -12.93
CA VAL A 17 2.83 13.47 -13.84
C VAL A 17 1.32 13.27 -13.79
N THR A 18 0.86 12.02 -13.90
CA THR A 18 -0.57 11.70 -13.86
C THR A 18 -1.19 11.97 -12.48
N GLY A 19 -0.47 11.64 -11.40
CA GLY A 19 -0.91 11.90 -10.02
C GLY A 19 -0.92 13.38 -9.63
N SER A 20 -0.09 14.20 -10.28
CA SER A 20 -0.07 15.65 -10.04
C SER A 20 -1.21 16.38 -10.75
N PHE A 21 -1.78 15.80 -11.79
CA PHE A 21 -2.84 16.42 -12.59
C PHE A 21 -4.05 16.90 -11.76
N PRO A 22 -4.63 16.11 -10.86
CA PRO A 22 -5.77 16.54 -10.04
C PRO A 22 -5.44 17.73 -9.14
N PHE A 23 -4.23 17.83 -8.61
CA PHE A 23 -3.83 18.94 -7.74
C PHE A 23 -3.77 20.28 -8.48
N ILE A 24 -3.52 20.25 -9.79
CA ILE A 24 -3.38 21.45 -10.64
C ILE A 24 -4.74 21.85 -11.20
N PHE A 25 -5.55 20.89 -11.64
CA PHE A 25 -6.74 21.15 -12.47
C PHE A 25 -8.07 20.98 -11.75
N VAL A 26 -8.10 20.25 -10.60
CA VAL A 26 -9.34 19.98 -9.87
C VAL A 26 -9.49 20.98 -8.73
N LYS A 27 -10.57 21.78 -8.76
CA LYS A 27 -10.94 22.67 -7.65
C LYS A 27 -11.47 21.84 -6.47
N ASN A 28 -11.33 22.40 -5.27
CA ASN A 28 -11.85 21.77 -4.05
C ASN A 28 -13.32 21.40 -4.21
N SER A 29 -13.63 20.12 -4.00
CA SER A 29 -14.98 19.60 -4.01
C SER A 29 -15.73 19.94 -2.72
N PRO A 30 -17.06 20.21 -2.78
CA PRO A 30 -17.86 20.23 -1.56
C PRO A 30 -17.85 18.87 -0.87
N SER A 31 -18.42 18.78 0.33
CA SER A 31 -18.41 17.57 1.18
C SER A 31 -18.72 16.28 0.39
N LEU A 32 -17.83 15.30 0.49
CA LEU A 32 -17.98 13.97 -0.12
C LEU A 32 -19.08 13.19 0.62
N SER A 33 -19.91 12.48 -0.15
CA SER A 33 -20.87 11.51 0.37
C SER A 33 -20.18 10.18 0.72
N LEU A 34 -20.85 9.31 1.47
CA LEU A 34 -20.34 7.96 1.75
C LEU A 34 -20.11 7.14 0.48
N ASN A 35 -21.00 7.30 -0.51
CA ASN A 35 -20.87 6.60 -1.79
C ASN A 35 -19.63 7.08 -2.58
N ASP A 36 -19.34 8.39 -2.53
CA ASP A 36 -18.12 8.95 -3.13
C ASP A 36 -16.87 8.39 -2.44
N GLY A 37 -16.94 8.18 -1.14
CA GLY A 37 -15.89 7.52 -0.37
C GLY A 37 -15.61 6.11 -0.88
N TYR A 38 -16.63 5.25 -0.98
CA TYR A 38 -16.49 3.88 -1.51
C TYR A 38 -15.95 3.86 -2.93
N LEU A 39 -16.47 4.73 -3.80
CA LEU A 39 -16.00 4.82 -5.19
C LEU A 39 -14.53 5.24 -5.26
N THR A 40 -14.14 6.25 -4.48
CA THR A 40 -12.74 6.70 -4.39
C THR A 40 -11.82 5.55 -4.00
N ILE A 41 -12.26 4.73 -3.10
CA ILE A 41 -11.55 3.55 -2.62
C ILE A 41 -11.30 2.56 -3.75
N VAL A 42 -12.35 2.10 -4.40
CA VAL A 42 -12.25 1.13 -5.50
C VAL A 42 -11.35 1.68 -6.62
N LEU A 43 -11.56 2.94 -7.00
CA LEU A 43 -10.73 3.58 -8.02
C LEU A 43 -9.26 3.70 -7.60
N SER A 44 -8.98 4.03 -6.34
CA SER A 44 -7.60 4.10 -5.83
C SER A 44 -6.88 2.75 -5.93
N TRP A 45 -7.56 1.63 -5.60
CA TRP A 45 -7.01 0.30 -5.78
C TRP A 45 -6.74 -0.03 -7.24
N LEU A 46 -7.71 0.19 -8.12
CA LEU A 46 -7.55 -0.06 -9.56
C LEU A 46 -6.39 0.75 -10.15
N LEU A 47 -6.30 2.04 -9.80
CA LEU A 47 -5.20 2.89 -10.24
C LEU A 47 -3.85 2.41 -9.68
N SER A 48 -3.80 1.99 -8.41
CA SER A 48 -2.58 1.42 -7.82
C SER A 48 -2.11 0.18 -8.58
N PHE A 49 -3.03 -0.70 -8.99
CA PHE A 49 -2.68 -1.87 -9.81
C PHE A 49 -2.16 -1.49 -11.20
N ILE A 50 -2.81 -0.52 -11.86
CA ILE A 50 -2.41 -0.03 -13.19
C ILE A 50 -1.03 0.63 -13.13
N PHE A 51 -0.79 1.54 -12.20
CA PHE A 51 0.51 2.19 -12.06
C PHE A 51 1.58 1.24 -11.51
N GLY A 52 1.19 0.34 -10.63
CA GLY A 52 2.09 -0.66 -10.05
C GLY A 52 2.61 -1.69 -11.03
N MET A 53 1.88 -1.99 -12.10
CA MET A 53 2.35 -2.92 -13.12
C MET A 53 3.35 -2.30 -14.12
N LEU A 54 3.43 -0.96 -14.20
CA LEU A 54 4.27 -0.28 -15.18
C LEU A 54 5.74 -0.70 -15.15
N PRO A 55 6.40 -0.80 -13.98
CA PRO A 55 7.80 -1.25 -13.93
C PRO A 55 8.01 -2.62 -14.55
N TYR A 56 7.06 -3.54 -14.35
CA TYR A 56 7.13 -4.89 -14.91
C TYR A 56 6.93 -4.89 -16.42
N VAL A 57 5.90 -4.21 -16.91
CA VAL A 57 5.61 -4.11 -18.35
C VAL A 57 6.76 -3.44 -19.09
N LEU A 58 7.34 -2.37 -18.56
CA LEU A 58 8.43 -1.64 -19.19
C LEU A 58 9.77 -2.40 -19.15
N TRP A 59 9.95 -3.26 -18.15
CA TRP A 59 11.13 -4.14 -18.10
C TRP A 59 11.00 -5.30 -19.08
N GLY A 60 9.80 -5.84 -19.24
CA GLY A 60 9.51 -6.94 -20.17
C GLY A 60 9.89 -8.32 -19.61
N GLY A 61 10.62 -9.12 -20.36
CA GLY A 61 10.96 -10.48 -19.98
C GLY A 61 9.73 -11.40 -19.87
N GLU A 62 9.53 -12.04 -18.71
CA GLU A 62 8.37 -12.88 -18.43
C GLU A 62 7.07 -12.08 -18.16
N PHE A 63 7.19 -10.76 -17.99
CA PHE A 63 6.07 -9.89 -17.70
C PHE A 63 5.32 -9.44 -18.96
N THR A 64 4.47 -10.32 -19.47
CA THR A 64 3.40 -9.90 -20.38
C THR A 64 2.47 -8.93 -19.66
N LEU A 65 1.59 -8.23 -20.38
CA LEU A 65 0.62 -7.32 -19.76
C LEU A 65 -0.23 -8.00 -18.67
N ILE A 66 -0.65 -9.25 -18.92
CA ILE A 66 -1.47 -10.02 -17.98
C ILE A 66 -0.63 -10.45 -16.76
N ASN A 67 0.60 -10.91 -16.98
CA ASN A 67 1.51 -11.31 -15.92
C ASN A 67 1.89 -10.12 -15.03
N ALA A 68 2.20 -8.97 -15.63
CA ALA A 68 2.50 -7.73 -14.91
C ALA A 68 1.30 -7.24 -14.08
N TRP A 69 0.09 -7.34 -14.63
CA TRP A 69 -1.14 -7.05 -13.91
C TRP A 69 -1.31 -7.98 -12.70
N PHE A 70 -1.15 -9.29 -12.91
CA PHE A 70 -1.26 -10.29 -11.84
C PHE A 70 -0.26 -10.01 -10.71
N GLU A 71 1.00 -9.79 -11.05
CA GLU A 71 2.06 -9.51 -10.06
C GLU A 71 1.79 -8.22 -9.30
N SER A 72 1.29 -7.17 -9.97
CA SER A 72 0.93 -5.90 -9.34
C SER A 72 -0.26 -6.08 -8.39
N VAL A 73 -1.32 -6.75 -8.81
CA VAL A 73 -2.49 -7.04 -7.96
C VAL A 73 -2.08 -7.86 -6.75
N SER A 74 -1.34 -8.96 -6.97
CA SER A 74 -0.82 -9.82 -5.90
C SER A 74 0.05 -9.04 -4.91
N GLY A 75 0.87 -8.11 -5.41
CA GLY A 75 1.68 -7.23 -4.57
C GLY A 75 0.83 -6.34 -3.67
N TYR A 76 -0.01 -5.50 -4.24
CA TYR A 76 -0.81 -4.53 -3.47
C TYR A 76 -1.86 -5.17 -2.59
N THR A 77 -2.45 -6.31 -2.99
CA THR A 77 -3.41 -7.05 -2.14
C THR A 77 -2.73 -7.91 -1.08
N THR A 78 -1.40 -7.89 -1.02
CA THR A 78 -0.59 -8.70 -0.10
C THR A 78 -0.87 -10.21 -0.20
N THR A 79 -1.26 -10.69 -1.38
CA THR A 79 -1.57 -12.10 -1.64
C THR A 79 -0.31 -12.97 -1.68
N GLY A 80 0.79 -12.44 -2.24
CA GLY A 80 2.08 -13.13 -2.32
C GLY A 80 2.20 -14.21 -3.39
N SER A 81 1.16 -14.45 -4.18
CA SER A 81 1.24 -15.35 -5.34
C SER A 81 2.02 -14.71 -6.47
N THR A 82 2.87 -15.47 -7.15
CA THR A 82 3.73 -14.96 -8.24
C THR A 82 3.63 -15.84 -9.47
N ILE A 83 3.84 -15.22 -10.62
CA ILE A 83 3.96 -15.93 -11.92
C ILE A 83 5.39 -16.37 -12.19
N LEU A 84 6.36 -15.95 -11.38
CA LEU A 84 7.77 -16.17 -11.61
C LEU A 84 8.17 -17.58 -11.18
N ASN A 85 8.91 -18.26 -12.04
CA ASN A 85 9.52 -19.55 -11.75
C ASN A 85 10.91 -19.40 -11.11
N ASP A 86 11.62 -18.33 -11.45
CA ASP A 86 12.94 -18.00 -10.91
C ASP A 86 12.96 -16.54 -10.44
N ILE A 87 12.82 -16.36 -9.14
CA ILE A 87 12.79 -15.04 -8.53
C ILE A 87 14.18 -14.41 -8.49
N GLU A 88 15.22 -15.23 -8.32
CA GLU A 88 16.60 -14.76 -8.19
C GLU A 88 17.17 -14.20 -9.50
N ALA A 89 16.58 -14.56 -10.64
CA ALA A 89 16.93 -14.00 -11.96
C ALA A 89 16.50 -12.53 -12.12
N LEU A 90 15.59 -12.03 -11.27
CA LEU A 90 15.13 -10.64 -11.37
C LEU A 90 16.19 -9.63 -10.91
N PRO A 91 16.23 -8.44 -11.55
CA PRO A 91 17.03 -7.32 -11.06
C PRO A 91 16.62 -6.90 -9.65
N LYS A 92 17.59 -6.50 -8.84
CA LYS A 92 17.33 -6.08 -7.44
C LYS A 92 16.30 -4.97 -7.31
N SER A 93 16.26 -4.04 -8.25
CA SER A 93 15.28 -2.97 -8.26
C SER A 93 13.84 -3.47 -8.44
N LEU A 94 13.60 -4.51 -9.24
CA LEU A 94 12.28 -5.14 -9.35
C LEU A 94 11.92 -5.96 -8.12
N LEU A 95 12.87 -6.67 -7.52
CA LEU A 95 12.67 -7.37 -6.25
C LEU A 95 12.27 -6.37 -5.14
N PHE A 96 12.94 -5.23 -5.08
CA PHE A 96 12.58 -4.16 -4.14
C PHE A 96 11.21 -3.58 -4.45
N TRP A 97 10.86 -3.38 -5.72
CA TRP A 97 9.52 -2.91 -6.11
C TRP A 97 8.44 -3.88 -5.66
N ARG A 98 8.63 -5.19 -5.88
CA ARG A 98 7.70 -6.24 -5.44
C ARG A 98 7.43 -6.15 -3.93
N SER A 99 8.47 -6.11 -3.13
CA SER A 99 8.35 -6.00 -1.66
C SER A 99 7.74 -4.66 -1.23
N SER A 100 8.04 -3.57 -1.96
CA SER A 100 7.45 -2.25 -1.70
C SER A 100 5.95 -2.22 -1.97
N THR A 101 5.46 -2.92 -3.01
CA THR A 101 4.01 -3.02 -3.27
C THR A 101 3.29 -3.74 -2.14
N HIS A 102 3.87 -4.81 -1.57
CA HIS A 102 3.35 -5.45 -0.35
C HIS A 102 3.28 -4.47 0.82
N TYR A 103 4.38 -3.76 1.07
CA TYR A 103 4.46 -2.82 2.19
C TYR A 103 3.44 -1.70 2.09
N ILE A 104 3.30 -1.10 0.91
CA ILE A 104 2.30 -0.05 0.64
C ILE A 104 0.88 -0.61 0.72
N GLY A 105 0.64 -1.77 0.13
CA GLY A 105 -0.67 -2.43 0.15
C GLY A 105 -1.14 -2.79 1.55
N GLY A 106 -0.27 -3.38 2.37
CA GLY A 106 -0.59 -3.74 3.75
C GLY A 106 -0.96 -2.52 4.60
N LEU A 107 -0.20 -1.43 4.50
CA LEU A 107 -0.55 -0.17 5.17
C LEU A 107 -1.84 0.43 4.58
N GLY A 108 -2.00 0.36 3.26
CA GLY A 108 -3.17 0.84 2.54
C GLY A 108 -4.46 0.20 3.05
N VAL A 109 -4.52 -1.12 3.18
CA VAL A 109 -5.70 -1.84 3.69
C VAL A 109 -6.09 -1.34 5.08
N VAL A 110 -5.13 -1.13 5.97
CA VAL A 110 -5.41 -0.67 7.35
C VAL A 110 -5.96 0.75 7.37
N VAL A 111 -5.32 1.68 6.66
CA VAL A 111 -5.82 3.06 6.53
C VAL A 111 -7.21 3.07 5.92
N PHE A 112 -7.43 2.19 4.98
CA PHE A 112 -8.66 1.99 4.25
C PHE A 112 -9.81 1.54 5.15
N LEU A 113 -9.61 0.46 5.92
CA LEU A 113 -10.60 -0.04 6.85
C LEU A 113 -11.02 1.04 7.86
N LEU A 114 -10.08 1.88 8.28
CA LEU A 114 -10.37 2.98 9.19
C LEU A 114 -11.18 4.11 8.55
N LEU A 115 -11.01 4.35 7.24
CA LEU A 115 -11.79 5.34 6.50
C LEU A 115 -13.20 4.85 6.16
N VAL A 116 -13.35 3.53 5.95
CA VAL A 116 -14.64 2.90 5.58
C VAL A 116 -15.43 2.44 6.79
N MET A 117 -14.78 2.17 7.94
CA MET A 117 -15.53 1.88 9.15
C MET A 117 -16.48 3.05 9.44
N PRO A 118 -17.80 2.89 9.20
CA PRO A 118 -18.74 3.95 9.52
C PRO A 118 -18.59 4.25 11.01
N ASP A 119 -18.58 5.53 11.31
CA ASP A 119 -18.86 5.99 12.67
C ASP A 119 -19.99 5.15 13.22
N ALA A 120 -19.76 4.56 14.39
CA ALA A 120 -20.67 3.64 15.04
C ALA A 120 -22.13 3.97 14.72
N SER A 121 -22.88 2.97 14.24
CA SER A 121 -24.20 3.14 13.61
C SER A 121 -25.00 4.28 14.23
N PRO A 122 -25.84 5.01 13.46
CA PRO A 122 -26.70 6.09 13.99
C PRO A 122 -27.48 5.67 15.24
N TYR A 123 -27.68 4.39 15.44
CA TYR A 123 -28.34 3.79 16.60
C TYR A 123 -27.45 3.83 17.86
N ARG A 124 -26.16 3.55 17.76
CA ARG A 124 -25.19 3.69 18.86
C ARG A 124 -24.95 5.16 19.21
N LEU A 125 -24.87 6.02 18.18
CA LEU A 125 -24.78 7.47 18.39
C LEU A 125 -26.05 8.02 19.07
N LYS A 126 -27.25 7.48 18.78
CA LYS A 126 -28.48 7.88 19.42
C LYS A 126 -28.54 7.48 20.90
N LEU A 127 -28.04 6.30 21.24
CA LEU A 127 -27.90 5.85 22.62
C LEU A 127 -26.82 6.61 23.40
N THR A 128 -25.67 6.87 22.74
CA THR A 128 -24.56 7.61 23.34
C THR A 128 -24.84 9.12 23.43
N ASN A 129 -25.59 9.70 22.47
CA ASN A 129 -26.00 11.10 22.48
C ASN A 129 -27.07 11.40 23.54
N MET A 130 -27.73 10.39 24.10
CA MET A 130 -28.62 10.57 25.27
C MET A 130 -27.82 10.71 26.57
N GLU A 131 -26.57 10.29 26.62
CA GLU A 131 -25.72 10.31 27.82
C GLU A 131 -24.51 11.25 27.74
N LEU A 132 -24.11 11.73 26.57
CA LEU A 132 -22.87 12.51 26.39
C LEU A 132 -23.12 13.89 25.75
N SER A 133 -22.63 14.92 26.44
CA SER A 133 -22.68 16.32 26.05
C SER A 133 -21.88 16.63 24.76
N SER A 134 -22.14 17.80 24.17
CA SER A 134 -21.57 18.33 22.90
C SER A 134 -20.05 18.25 22.72
N LEU A 135 -19.29 18.04 23.78
CA LEU A 135 -17.83 17.87 23.80
C LEU A 135 -17.32 16.58 23.11
N SER A 136 -18.19 15.58 22.89
CA SER A 136 -17.76 14.30 22.32
C SER A 136 -17.68 14.27 20.79
N LYS A 137 -18.28 15.24 20.09
CA LYS A 137 -18.26 15.31 18.60
C LYS A 137 -16.91 15.73 18.04
N GLU A 138 -16.17 16.58 18.71
CA GLU A 138 -14.80 16.94 18.32
C GLU A 138 -13.79 15.82 18.64
N GLY A 139 -14.03 15.04 19.69
CA GLY A 139 -13.17 13.95 20.12
C GLY A 139 -13.06 12.79 19.11
N TYR A 140 -14.07 12.59 18.26
CA TYR A 140 -14.11 11.45 17.35
C TYR A 140 -13.19 11.63 16.12
N LYS A 141 -13.21 12.80 15.49
CA LYS A 141 -12.31 13.13 14.34
C LYS A 141 -10.84 13.09 14.78
N TYR A 142 -10.56 13.57 15.98
CA TYR A 142 -9.26 13.51 16.62
C TYR A 142 -8.83 12.07 16.94
N LYS A 143 -9.78 11.22 17.34
CA LYS A 143 -9.55 9.81 17.67
C LYS A 143 -9.17 8.98 16.44
N SER A 144 -9.80 9.21 15.29
CA SER A 144 -9.50 8.51 14.03
C SER A 144 -8.08 8.81 13.54
N THR A 145 -7.68 10.07 13.48
CA THR A 145 -6.31 10.47 13.07
C THR A 145 -5.25 9.90 14.02
N LYS A 146 -5.52 9.91 15.32
CA LYS A 146 -4.62 9.34 16.33
C LYS A 146 -4.49 7.82 16.19
N THR A 147 -5.58 7.13 15.88
CA THR A 147 -5.59 5.69 15.62
C THR A 147 -4.75 5.34 14.39
N ILE A 148 -4.92 6.07 13.29
CA ILE A 148 -4.10 5.89 12.07
C ILE A 148 -2.61 6.08 12.41
N ALA A 149 -2.27 7.14 13.14
CA ALA A 149 -0.88 7.41 13.52
C ALA A 149 -0.27 6.28 14.38
N ILE A 150 -1.03 5.77 15.36
CA ILE A 150 -0.58 4.65 16.21
C ILE A 150 -0.37 3.39 15.39
N ILE A 151 -1.30 3.04 14.51
CA ILE A 151 -1.19 1.84 13.66
C ILE A 151 0.01 1.96 12.72
N THR A 152 0.19 3.13 12.09
CA THR A 152 1.36 3.38 11.24
C THR A 152 2.66 3.27 12.04
N MET A 153 2.71 3.82 13.25
CA MET A 153 3.88 3.71 14.12
C MET A 153 4.19 2.24 14.47
N VAL A 154 3.18 1.46 14.85
CA VAL A 154 3.34 0.03 15.14
C VAL A 154 3.81 -0.73 13.89
N TYR A 155 3.23 -0.43 12.73
CA TYR A 155 3.61 -1.05 11.46
C TYR A 155 5.09 -0.79 11.12
N VAL A 156 5.54 0.45 11.25
CA VAL A 156 6.95 0.83 11.05
C VAL A 156 7.86 0.18 12.11
N ALA A 157 7.44 0.17 13.38
CA ALA A 157 8.22 -0.47 14.45
C ALA A 157 8.39 -1.98 14.21
N LEU A 158 7.34 -2.68 13.81
CA LEU A 158 7.41 -4.10 13.45
C LEU A 158 8.34 -4.34 12.26
N THR A 159 8.31 -3.45 11.25
CA THR A 159 9.22 -3.53 10.11
C THR A 159 10.68 -3.39 10.53
N VAL A 160 10.98 -2.42 11.40
CA VAL A 160 12.34 -2.22 11.92
C VAL A 160 12.81 -3.42 12.74
N VAL A 161 11.96 -3.96 13.62
CA VAL A 161 12.28 -5.16 14.42
C VAL A 161 12.53 -6.37 13.52
N ALA A 162 11.67 -6.59 12.51
CA ALA A 162 11.85 -7.68 11.55
C ALA A 162 13.16 -7.52 10.76
N PHE A 163 13.44 -6.31 10.26
CA PHE A 163 14.67 -6.00 9.54
C PHE A 163 15.90 -6.31 10.39
N LEU A 164 15.95 -5.78 11.62
CA LEU A 164 17.09 -5.96 12.51
C LEU A 164 17.27 -7.44 12.90
N GLY A 165 16.18 -8.15 13.18
CA GLY A 165 16.20 -9.57 13.50
C GLY A 165 16.76 -10.43 12.36
N LEU A 166 16.29 -10.22 11.13
CA LEU A 166 16.75 -10.93 9.95
C LEU A 166 18.20 -10.60 9.60
N TRP A 167 18.57 -9.34 9.71
CA TRP A 167 19.95 -8.90 9.49
C TRP A 167 20.91 -9.50 10.53
N ALA A 168 20.54 -9.49 11.80
CA ALA A 168 21.32 -10.13 12.88
C ALA A 168 21.41 -11.65 12.72
N ALA A 169 20.40 -12.29 12.11
CA ALA A 169 20.41 -13.70 11.76
C ALA A 169 21.30 -14.04 10.55
N GLY A 170 21.96 -13.05 9.92
CA GLY A 170 22.93 -13.24 8.86
C GLY A 170 22.41 -13.00 7.44
N MET A 171 21.19 -12.49 7.27
CA MET A 171 20.71 -12.08 5.95
C MET A 171 21.45 -10.82 5.45
N THR A 172 21.59 -10.69 4.13
CA THR A 172 22.08 -9.42 3.55
C THR A 172 21.12 -8.28 3.89
N SER A 173 21.60 -7.06 4.03
CA SER A 173 20.75 -5.90 4.32
C SER A 173 19.63 -5.72 3.29
N PHE A 174 19.90 -6.06 2.02
CA PHE A 174 18.91 -6.01 0.95
C PHE A 174 17.81 -7.05 1.15
N ASP A 175 18.18 -8.31 1.37
CA ASP A 175 17.21 -9.39 1.59
C ASP A 175 16.41 -9.16 2.89
N ALA A 176 17.09 -8.77 3.97
CA ALA A 176 16.44 -8.47 5.25
C ALA A 176 15.39 -7.35 5.12
N LEU A 177 15.67 -6.28 4.35
CA LEU A 177 14.71 -5.20 4.12
C LEU A 177 13.48 -5.67 3.34
N ASN A 178 13.71 -6.42 2.26
CA ASN A 178 12.62 -6.93 1.41
C ASN A 178 11.73 -7.90 2.18
N HIS A 179 12.32 -8.81 2.96
CA HIS A 179 11.57 -9.73 3.80
C HIS A 179 10.85 -9.01 4.95
N ALA A 180 11.45 -7.97 5.55
CA ALA A 180 10.79 -7.17 6.57
C ALA A 180 9.52 -6.48 6.03
N PHE A 181 9.55 -5.98 4.79
CA PHE A 181 8.37 -5.42 4.12
C PHE A 181 7.28 -6.47 3.92
N SER A 182 7.67 -7.66 3.47
CA SER A 182 6.76 -8.77 3.26
C SER A 182 6.17 -9.31 4.56
N ILE A 183 6.97 -9.41 5.62
CA ILE A 183 6.52 -9.85 6.96
C ILE A 183 5.54 -8.83 7.56
N ALA A 184 5.88 -7.55 7.56
CA ALA A 184 5.04 -6.51 8.15
C ALA A 184 3.67 -6.41 7.45
N SER A 185 3.62 -6.65 6.16
CA SER A 185 2.40 -6.66 5.35
C SER A 185 1.68 -8.02 5.33
N THR A 186 2.26 -9.07 5.94
CA THR A 186 1.78 -10.46 5.83
C THR A 186 1.64 -10.95 4.38
N GLY A 187 2.52 -10.47 3.47
CA GLY A 187 2.37 -10.62 2.03
C GLY A 187 2.91 -11.92 1.46
N GLY A 188 4.15 -12.29 1.75
CA GLY A 188 4.76 -13.55 1.30
C GLY A 188 5.72 -13.46 0.12
N PHE A 189 5.86 -12.32 -0.56
CA PHE A 189 6.92 -12.17 -1.57
C PHE A 189 8.31 -12.32 -0.95
N SER A 190 9.16 -13.07 -1.62
CA SER A 190 10.56 -13.32 -1.25
C SER A 190 11.50 -12.76 -2.32
N THR A 191 12.77 -12.57 -1.95
CA THR A 191 13.89 -12.31 -2.87
C THR A 191 14.59 -13.60 -3.27
N ARG A 192 14.16 -14.74 -2.73
CA ARG A 192 14.69 -16.08 -2.95
C ARG A 192 13.61 -17.03 -3.45
N ASN A 193 14.05 -18.06 -4.17
CA ASN A 193 13.20 -19.18 -4.59
C ASN A 193 12.80 -20.07 -3.42
#